data_13ba32bcdc9bc970477305432a3b001c
#
_entry.id   13ba32bcdc9bc970477305432a3b001c
#
_cell.length_a   1.000
_cell.length_b   1.000
_cell.length_c   1.000
_cell.angle_alpha   90.00
_cell.angle_beta   90.00
_cell.angle_gamma   90.00
#
_symmetry.space_group_name_H-M   'P 1'
#
loop_
_entity.id
_entity.type
_entity.pdbx_description
1 polymer ?
#
loop_
_entity_poly.entity_id
_entity_poly.type
_entity_poly.pdbx_seq_one_letter_code
_entity_poly.pdbx_strand_id
1 'polypeptide(L)'
;EPAVEEKMKYHWRTPFDLKTGEDKVKVSGESYSDAVLAELDKQIAADKPVVAINAGIPGAFDLGKFKAKHPDRYYDVGIAEQDSITTAVAMAQAGARPVVFQNSTFLQRAYDQLIHDMALNDAPVVMIVRGGSISESSATHQGTFDISMISDLPNIEYLAPTNVEEMISMLRWAINQTDEPVVIRQPEKPLLHGTPTQDDYSTIKYDIAHRGSEVAIMAVGDFWELGERVRKELQDKLNIDATLINPKS
;
A
#
# COMPACT_ATOMS: atom_id res chain seq x y z
N GLU A 1 -12.81 -11.61 -31.77
CA GLU A 1 -12.86 -10.19 -31.29
C GLU A 1 -11.73 -9.97 -30.28
N PRO A 2 -10.99 -8.84 -30.33
CA PRO A 2 -9.83 -8.61 -29.46
C PRO A 2 -10.14 -8.79 -27.97
N ALA A 3 -11.34 -8.41 -27.51
CA ALA A 3 -11.75 -8.56 -26.10
C ALA A 3 -11.95 -10.02 -25.69
N VAL A 4 -12.15 -10.94 -26.61
CA VAL A 4 -12.25 -12.39 -26.34
C VAL A 4 -10.87 -13.03 -26.28
N GLU A 5 -9.96 -12.53 -27.12
CA GLU A 5 -8.58 -13.05 -27.23
C GLU A 5 -7.69 -12.51 -26.10
N GLU A 6 -7.88 -11.25 -25.70
CA GLU A 6 -7.11 -10.59 -24.66
C GLU A 6 -7.99 -10.18 -23.48
N LYS A 7 -8.68 -11.13 -22.85
CA LYS A 7 -9.67 -10.88 -21.77
C LYS A 7 -9.15 -9.98 -20.64
N MET A 8 -7.92 -10.21 -20.20
CA MET A 8 -7.34 -9.44 -19.10
C MET A 8 -7.04 -7.99 -19.48
N LYS A 9 -6.72 -7.72 -20.74
CA LYS A 9 -6.46 -6.38 -21.25
C LYS A 9 -7.70 -5.50 -21.23
N TYR A 10 -8.89 -6.08 -21.43
CA TYR A 10 -10.16 -5.36 -21.48
C TYR A 10 -11.01 -5.51 -20.22
N HIS A 11 -10.51 -6.24 -19.23
CA HIS A 11 -11.13 -6.32 -17.93
C HIS A 11 -10.63 -5.17 -17.07
N TRP A 12 -11.55 -4.37 -16.52
CA TRP A 12 -11.22 -3.23 -15.67
C TRP A 12 -10.19 -2.27 -16.30
N ARG A 13 -10.62 -1.52 -17.29
CA ARG A 13 -9.72 -0.70 -18.09
C ARG A 13 -10.05 0.79 -18.00
N THR A 14 -9.01 1.64 -18.14
CA THR A 14 -9.16 3.07 -18.41
C THR A 14 -9.97 3.29 -19.70
N PRO A 15 -10.61 4.45 -19.89
CA PRO A 15 -11.33 4.76 -21.13
C PRO A 15 -10.44 4.54 -22.36
N PHE A 16 -10.91 3.77 -23.31
CA PHE A 16 -10.19 3.45 -24.55
C PHE A 16 -11.02 3.80 -25.79
N ASP A 17 -10.35 3.90 -26.94
CA ASP A 17 -11.02 4.10 -28.22
C ASP A 17 -11.66 2.78 -28.67
N LEU A 18 -12.96 2.82 -28.94
CA LEU A 18 -13.72 1.60 -29.33
C LEU A 18 -13.33 1.03 -30.69
N LYS A 19 -12.70 1.83 -31.58
CA LYS A 19 -12.31 1.38 -32.92
C LYS A 19 -10.91 0.79 -32.94
N THR A 20 -9.97 1.43 -32.21
CA THR A 20 -8.54 1.04 -32.20
C THR A 20 -8.19 0.14 -31.01
N GLY A 21 -8.97 0.18 -29.93
CA GLY A 21 -8.66 -0.49 -28.67
C GLY A 21 -7.52 0.17 -27.90
N GLU A 22 -7.06 1.35 -28.29
CA GLU A 22 -5.99 2.09 -27.63
C GLU A 22 -6.52 2.87 -26.42
N ASP A 23 -5.72 2.95 -25.36
CA ASP A 23 -6.05 3.74 -24.18
C ASP A 23 -6.10 5.23 -24.50
N LYS A 24 -7.17 5.91 -24.09
CA LYS A 24 -7.30 7.36 -24.22
C LYS A 24 -6.44 8.13 -23.24
N VAL A 25 -6.11 7.49 -22.13
CA VAL A 25 -5.23 8.05 -21.10
C VAL A 25 -3.96 7.20 -21.07
N LYS A 26 -2.84 7.77 -21.44
CA LYS A 26 -1.53 7.13 -21.28
C LYS A 26 -1.02 7.45 -19.89
N VAL A 27 -0.99 6.44 -19.01
CA VAL A 27 -0.26 6.53 -17.75
C VAL A 27 1.21 6.35 -18.08
N SER A 28 2.01 7.38 -17.87
CA SER A 28 3.46 7.35 -18.08
C SER A 28 4.18 7.73 -16.78
N GLY A 29 5.32 7.13 -16.55
CA GLY A 29 6.14 7.35 -15.36
C GLY A 29 6.18 6.15 -14.44
N GLU A 30 7.03 6.24 -13.42
CA GLU A 30 7.16 5.26 -12.35
C GLU A 30 5.92 5.33 -11.45
N SER A 31 5.52 4.18 -10.92
CA SER A 31 4.43 4.05 -9.96
C SER A 31 4.93 3.61 -8.59
N TYR A 32 4.11 3.76 -7.56
CA TYR A 32 4.40 3.16 -6.24
C TYR A 32 4.62 1.65 -6.33
N SER A 33 3.86 0.95 -7.18
CA SER A 33 4.04 -0.48 -7.42
C SER A 33 5.41 -0.79 -8.02
N ASP A 34 5.89 -0.02 -9.00
CA ASP A 34 7.24 -0.20 -9.55
C ASP A 34 8.32 -0.03 -8.49
N ALA A 35 8.20 0.99 -7.63
CA ALA A 35 9.15 1.24 -6.55
C ALA A 35 9.14 0.09 -5.51
N VAL A 36 7.96 -0.39 -5.13
CA VAL A 36 7.81 -1.56 -4.24
C VAL A 36 8.49 -2.79 -4.84
N LEU A 37 8.19 -3.14 -6.10
CA LEU A 37 8.78 -4.30 -6.75
C LEU A 37 10.30 -4.19 -6.88
N ALA A 38 10.82 -2.98 -7.15
CA ALA A 38 12.26 -2.73 -7.17
C ALA A 38 12.92 -2.92 -5.80
N GLU A 39 12.22 -2.57 -4.71
CA GLU A 39 12.74 -2.82 -3.36
C GLU A 39 12.70 -4.32 -3.02
N LEU A 40 11.63 -5.06 -3.39
CA LEU A 40 11.60 -6.52 -3.22
C LEU A 40 12.76 -7.19 -3.97
N ASP A 41 13.06 -6.74 -5.19
CA ASP A 41 14.21 -7.23 -5.95
C ASP A 41 15.54 -7.03 -5.21
N LYS A 42 15.73 -5.88 -4.58
CA LYS A 42 16.94 -5.60 -3.76
C LYS A 42 17.01 -6.50 -2.54
N GLN A 43 15.89 -6.72 -1.86
CA GLN A 43 15.85 -7.60 -0.68
C GLN A 43 16.16 -9.06 -1.07
N ILE A 44 15.63 -9.55 -2.20
CA ILE A 44 15.94 -10.87 -2.75
C ILE A 44 17.43 -10.97 -3.12
N ALA A 45 17.98 -9.95 -3.78
CA ALA A 45 19.42 -9.91 -4.11
C ALA A 45 20.34 -9.87 -2.86
N ALA A 46 19.79 -9.45 -1.72
CA ALA A 46 20.46 -9.51 -0.41
C ALA A 46 20.15 -10.82 0.37
N ASP A 47 19.76 -11.88 -0.34
CA ASP A 47 19.44 -13.22 0.19
C ASP A 47 18.28 -13.25 1.22
N LYS A 48 17.41 -12.23 1.24
CA LYS A 48 16.22 -12.30 2.06
C LYS A 48 15.19 -13.27 1.43
N PRO A 49 14.55 -14.13 2.21
CA PRO A 49 13.58 -15.11 1.72
C PRO A 49 12.20 -14.47 1.44
N VAL A 50 12.21 -13.38 0.69
CA VAL A 50 10.99 -12.63 0.32
C VAL A 50 10.15 -13.46 -0.64
N VAL A 51 8.85 -13.48 -0.39
CA VAL A 51 7.83 -14.06 -1.28
C VAL A 51 6.67 -13.07 -1.45
N ALA A 52 6.13 -12.96 -2.65
CA ALA A 52 4.96 -12.14 -2.95
C ALA A 52 3.71 -13.02 -3.03
N ILE A 53 2.66 -12.64 -2.31
CA ILE A 53 1.38 -13.34 -2.29
C ILE A 53 0.29 -12.39 -2.77
N ASN A 54 -0.58 -12.89 -3.64
CA ASN A 54 -1.68 -12.14 -4.22
C ASN A 54 -2.97 -12.96 -4.22
N ALA A 55 -4.13 -12.30 -4.13
CA ALA A 55 -5.43 -12.92 -4.16
C ALA A 55 -6.23 -12.52 -5.41
N GLY A 56 -5.77 -12.94 -6.59
CA GLY A 56 -6.48 -12.81 -7.86
C GLY A 56 -6.47 -11.41 -8.48
N ILE A 57 -5.65 -10.48 -7.99
CA ILE A 57 -5.58 -9.08 -8.49
C ILE A 57 -4.16 -8.65 -8.93
N PRO A 58 -3.42 -9.48 -9.68
CA PRO A 58 -2.02 -9.19 -9.99
C PRO A 58 -1.84 -7.89 -10.77
N GLY A 59 -2.82 -7.50 -11.58
CA GLY A 59 -2.76 -6.27 -12.37
C GLY A 59 -2.83 -4.98 -11.55
N ALA A 60 -3.40 -5.02 -10.35
CA ALA A 60 -3.50 -3.86 -9.47
C ALA A 60 -2.14 -3.39 -8.94
N PHE A 61 -1.17 -4.29 -8.87
CA PHE A 61 0.17 -4.06 -8.31
C PHE A 61 1.31 -4.38 -9.30
N ASP A 62 1.01 -4.51 -10.58
CA ASP A 62 1.99 -4.88 -11.62
C ASP A 62 2.76 -6.19 -11.35
N LEU A 63 2.19 -7.10 -10.56
CA LEU A 63 2.86 -8.34 -10.09
C LEU A 63 3.25 -9.30 -11.22
N GLY A 64 2.73 -9.10 -12.43
CA GLY A 64 3.20 -9.82 -13.61
C GLY A 64 4.70 -9.64 -13.87
N LYS A 65 5.25 -8.44 -13.59
CA LYS A 65 6.68 -8.14 -13.69
C LYS A 65 7.49 -8.96 -12.67
N PHE A 66 7.01 -9.00 -11.43
CA PHE A 66 7.64 -9.78 -10.36
C PHE A 66 7.60 -11.29 -10.64
N LYS A 67 6.43 -11.82 -11.04
CA LYS A 67 6.26 -13.24 -11.42
C LYS A 67 7.21 -13.65 -12.54
N ALA A 68 7.38 -12.80 -13.56
CA ALA A 68 8.28 -13.09 -14.68
C ALA A 68 9.76 -13.20 -14.23
N LYS A 69 10.16 -12.42 -13.24
CA LYS A 69 11.53 -12.36 -12.73
C LYS A 69 11.82 -13.37 -11.63
N HIS A 70 10.82 -13.63 -10.76
CA HIS A 70 10.92 -14.49 -9.59
C HIS A 70 9.75 -15.49 -9.52
N PRO A 71 9.62 -16.42 -10.50
CA PRO A 71 8.47 -17.32 -10.56
C PRO A 71 8.32 -18.21 -9.32
N ASP A 72 9.43 -18.60 -8.69
CA ASP A 72 9.45 -19.46 -7.49
C ASP A 72 9.14 -18.70 -6.18
N ARG A 73 8.98 -17.38 -6.27
CA ARG A 73 8.70 -16.50 -5.12
C ARG A 73 7.38 -15.75 -5.27
N TYR A 74 6.55 -16.16 -6.22
CA TYR A 74 5.25 -15.57 -6.48
C TYR A 74 4.15 -16.60 -6.31
N TYR A 75 3.16 -16.28 -5.48
CA TYR A 75 2.00 -17.13 -5.18
C TYR A 75 0.72 -16.34 -5.42
N ASP A 76 -0.17 -16.88 -6.23
CA ASP A 76 -1.52 -16.37 -6.46
C ASP A 76 -2.52 -17.40 -5.99
N VAL A 77 -3.22 -17.09 -4.91
CA VAL A 77 -4.21 -17.99 -4.29
C VAL A 77 -5.59 -17.90 -4.96
N GLY A 78 -5.70 -17.11 -6.04
CA GLY A 78 -6.99 -16.81 -6.66
C GLY A 78 -7.79 -15.83 -5.82
N ILE A 79 -9.11 -15.73 -6.05
CA ILE A 79 -10.01 -14.85 -5.28
C ILE A 79 -10.31 -15.49 -3.92
N ALA A 80 -9.30 -15.52 -3.06
CA ALA A 80 -9.32 -16.15 -1.74
C ALA A 80 -8.46 -15.34 -0.75
N GLU A 81 -8.96 -14.18 -0.37
CA GLU A 81 -8.26 -13.24 0.51
C GLU A 81 -7.90 -13.86 1.86
N GLN A 82 -8.78 -14.69 2.42
CA GLN A 82 -8.54 -15.42 3.67
C GLN A 82 -7.33 -16.35 3.55
N ASP A 83 -7.26 -17.11 2.47
CA ASP A 83 -6.18 -18.06 2.21
C ASP A 83 -4.83 -17.33 2.03
N SER A 84 -4.85 -16.13 1.44
CA SER A 84 -3.63 -15.33 1.29
C SER A 84 -2.99 -14.95 2.65
N ILE A 85 -3.80 -14.66 3.67
CA ILE A 85 -3.31 -14.33 5.01
C ILE A 85 -2.83 -15.58 5.73
N THR A 86 -3.65 -16.64 5.79
CA THR A 86 -3.27 -17.91 6.45
C THR A 86 -1.99 -18.48 5.84
N THR A 87 -1.87 -18.49 4.51
CA THR A 87 -0.66 -18.93 3.81
C THR A 87 0.55 -18.07 4.14
N ALA A 88 0.38 -16.73 4.16
CA ALA A 88 1.47 -15.82 4.52
C ALA A 88 1.97 -16.07 5.94
N VAL A 89 1.06 -16.24 6.91
CA VAL A 89 1.43 -16.53 8.29
C VAL A 89 2.21 -17.85 8.40
N ALA A 90 1.74 -18.91 7.75
CA ALA A 90 2.46 -20.19 7.73
C ALA A 90 3.86 -20.06 7.09
N MET A 91 3.99 -19.29 6.00
CA MET A 91 5.30 -19.02 5.39
C MET A 91 6.22 -18.21 6.31
N ALA A 92 5.69 -17.20 7.00
CA ALA A 92 6.45 -16.40 7.96
C ALA A 92 6.98 -17.26 9.12
N GLN A 93 6.14 -18.14 9.68
CA GLN A 93 6.53 -19.10 10.72
C GLN A 93 7.59 -20.10 10.22
N ALA A 94 7.60 -20.41 8.94
CA ALA A 94 8.64 -21.24 8.31
C ALA A 94 9.91 -20.44 7.97
N GLY A 95 9.99 -19.15 8.29
CA GLY A 95 11.18 -18.32 8.12
C GLY A 95 11.21 -17.50 6.82
N ALA A 96 10.15 -17.54 6.00
CA ALA A 96 10.04 -16.64 4.85
C ALA A 96 9.73 -15.20 5.29
N ARG A 97 9.80 -14.27 4.33
CA ARG A 97 9.37 -12.88 4.46
C ARG A 97 8.24 -12.62 3.46
N PRO A 98 6.99 -13.01 3.81
CA PRO A 98 5.87 -12.82 2.90
C PRO A 98 5.45 -11.36 2.82
N VAL A 99 5.19 -10.92 1.58
CA VAL A 99 4.59 -9.63 1.27
C VAL A 99 3.27 -9.91 0.56
N VAL A 100 2.16 -9.60 1.22
CA VAL A 100 0.80 -9.82 0.73
C VAL A 100 0.29 -8.55 0.07
N PHE A 101 -0.25 -8.66 -1.13
CA PHE A 101 -0.80 -7.55 -1.90
C PHE A 101 -2.32 -7.63 -1.91
N GLN A 102 -2.98 -6.63 -1.32
CA GLN A 102 -4.44 -6.59 -1.18
C GLN A 102 -5.02 -5.22 -1.49
N ASN A 103 -6.21 -5.22 -2.09
CA ASN A 103 -7.04 -4.03 -2.12
C ASN A 103 -7.72 -3.82 -0.77
N SER A 104 -7.75 -2.58 -0.30
CA SER A 104 -8.37 -2.18 0.97
C SER A 104 -9.82 -2.67 1.10
N THR A 105 -10.62 -2.54 0.03
CA THR A 105 -12.01 -3.00 0.02
C THR A 105 -12.16 -4.52 0.20
N PHE A 106 -11.12 -5.33 -0.07
CA PHE A 106 -11.15 -6.78 0.06
C PHE A 106 -10.66 -7.29 1.41
N LEU A 107 -10.00 -6.46 2.21
CA LEU A 107 -9.53 -6.83 3.56
C LEU A 107 -10.65 -7.35 4.46
N GLN A 108 -11.85 -6.81 4.31
CA GLN A 108 -13.02 -7.24 5.09
C GLN A 108 -13.32 -8.74 4.95
N ARG A 109 -12.96 -9.39 3.84
CA ARG A 109 -13.16 -10.83 3.63
C ARG A 109 -12.20 -11.69 4.44
N ALA A 110 -11.07 -11.15 4.85
CA ALA A 110 -10.03 -11.82 5.61
C ALA A 110 -9.90 -11.29 7.05
N TYR A 111 -10.90 -10.58 7.56
CA TYR A 111 -10.82 -9.93 8.86
C TYR A 111 -10.56 -10.91 10.01
N ASP A 112 -11.20 -12.07 9.97
CA ASP A 112 -10.96 -13.15 10.94
C ASP A 112 -9.49 -13.64 10.91
N GLN A 113 -8.92 -13.82 9.72
CA GLN A 113 -7.52 -14.24 9.55
C GLN A 113 -6.53 -13.16 9.97
N LEU A 114 -6.87 -11.89 9.77
CA LEU A 114 -6.08 -10.78 10.30
C LEU A 114 -6.00 -10.82 11.83
N ILE A 115 -7.10 -11.19 12.51
CA ILE A 115 -7.15 -11.33 13.97
C ILE A 115 -6.44 -12.61 14.41
N HIS A 116 -6.95 -13.77 13.98
CA HIS A 116 -6.54 -15.07 14.55
C HIS A 116 -5.20 -15.58 14.01
N ASP A 117 -4.95 -15.40 12.71
CA ASP A 117 -3.72 -15.93 12.13
C ASP A 117 -2.58 -14.92 12.26
N MET A 118 -2.82 -13.64 11.93
CA MET A 118 -1.76 -12.64 11.83
C MET A 118 -1.48 -11.93 13.16
N ALA A 119 -2.48 -11.27 13.77
CA ALA A 119 -2.30 -10.45 14.96
C ALA A 119 -2.01 -11.29 16.21
N LEU A 120 -2.81 -12.32 16.49
CA LEU A 120 -2.62 -13.14 17.70
C LEU A 120 -1.33 -13.99 17.71
N ASN A 121 -0.73 -14.19 16.57
CA ASN A 121 0.53 -14.92 16.44
C ASN A 121 1.74 -14.02 16.27
N ASP A 122 1.58 -12.69 16.33
CA ASP A 122 2.63 -11.71 16.05
C ASP A 122 3.41 -12.05 14.78
N ALA A 123 2.68 -12.54 13.75
CA ALA A 123 3.31 -13.09 12.56
C ALA A 123 3.95 -11.98 11.71
N PRO A 124 5.25 -12.02 11.40
CA PRO A 124 5.95 -10.96 10.67
C PRO A 124 5.62 -10.98 9.17
N VAL A 125 4.34 -10.78 8.88
CA VAL A 125 3.79 -10.63 7.53
C VAL A 125 3.76 -9.15 7.17
N VAL A 126 4.25 -8.81 5.99
CA VAL A 126 4.09 -7.46 5.43
C VAL A 126 2.90 -7.45 4.49
N MET A 127 2.01 -6.49 4.64
CA MET A 127 0.90 -6.28 3.72
C MET A 127 1.03 -4.94 3.01
N ILE A 128 0.93 -4.94 1.70
CA ILE A 128 0.76 -3.72 0.89
C ILE A 128 -0.72 -3.59 0.57
N VAL A 129 -1.35 -2.57 1.13
CA VAL A 129 -2.79 -2.31 0.95
C VAL A 129 -2.98 -1.10 0.06
N ARG A 130 -3.65 -1.29 -1.06
CA ARG A 130 -3.97 -0.25 -2.03
C ARG A 130 -5.46 0.10 -2.00
N GLY A 131 -5.82 1.30 -2.48
CA GLY A 131 -7.21 1.73 -2.57
C GLY A 131 -7.82 2.07 -1.22
N GLY A 132 -7.00 2.41 -0.24
CA GLY A 132 -7.42 2.84 1.09
C GLY A 132 -7.88 4.29 1.15
N SER A 133 -8.66 4.75 0.17
CA SER A 133 -9.13 6.14 0.07
C SER A 133 -10.45 6.18 -0.72
N ILE A 134 -11.02 7.37 -0.85
CA ILE A 134 -12.18 7.58 -1.74
C ILE A 134 -11.68 7.46 -3.17
N SER A 135 -12.14 6.44 -3.89
CA SER A 135 -11.80 6.21 -5.28
C SER A 135 -12.78 6.91 -6.20
N GLU A 136 -12.27 7.70 -7.13
CA GLU A 136 -13.09 8.31 -8.19
C GLU A 136 -13.54 7.30 -9.25
N SER A 137 -12.85 6.18 -9.36
CA SER A 137 -13.03 5.20 -10.44
C SER A 137 -14.08 4.14 -10.17
N SER A 138 -14.52 3.97 -8.92
CA SER A 138 -15.45 2.90 -8.56
C SER A 138 -16.38 3.28 -7.42
N ALA A 139 -17.68 3.05 -7.63
CA ALA A 139 -18.70 3.23 -6.58
C ALA A 139 -18.69 2.09 -5.54
N THR A 140 -18.06 0.96 -5.85
CA THR A 140 -18.13 -0.28 -5.03
C THR A 140 -16.80 -0.69 -4.41
N HIS A 141 -15.69 -0.10 -4.87
CA HIS A 141 -14.33 -0.43 -4.41
C HIS A 141 -13.72 0.77 -3.69
N GLN A 142 -14.44 1.26 -2.69
CA GLN A 142 -14.00 2.36 -1.82
C GLN A 142 -13.34 1.77 -0.57
N GLY A 143 -12.08 2.05 -0.39
CA GLY A 143 -11.34 1.64 0.80
C GLY A 143 -11.55 2.58 1.98
N THR A 144 -12.80 2.78 2.40
CA THR A 144 -13.16 3.75 3.44
C THR A 144 -13.04 3.22 4.86
N PHE A 145 -12.90 1.90 5.03
CA PHE A 145 -12.93 1.26 6.36
C PHE A 145 -11.60 0.68 6.81
N ASP A 146 -10.58 0.73 5.97
CA ASP A 146 -9.28 0.10 6.26
C ASP A 146 -8.62 0.64 7.54
N ILE A 147 -8.62 1.96 7.75
CA ILE A 147 -8.03 2.56 8.94
C ILE A 147 -8.73 2.05 10.20
N SER A 148 -10.05 2.20 10.31
CA SER A 148 -10.79 1.76 11.49
C SER A 148 -10.71 0.24 11.71
N MET A 149 -10.69 -0.52 10.64
CA MET A 149 -10.66 -1.97 10.68
C MET A 149 -9.30 -2.51 11.15
N ILE A 150 -8.20 -1.91 10.70
CA ILE A 150 -6.84 -2.33 11.08
C ILE A 150 -6.43 -1.74 12.42
N SER A 151 -6.77 -0.49 12.73
CA SER A 151 -6.39 0.15 13.99
C SER A 151 -7.06 -0.45 15.23
N ASP A 152 -8.14 -1.21 15.04
CA ASP A 152 -8.77 -1.96 16.13
C ASP A 152 -8.05 -3.30 16.45
N LEU A 153 -7.12 -3.73 15.58
CA LEU A 153 -6.39 -4.98 15.77
C LEU A 153 -5.14 -4.75 16.61
N PRO A 154 -4.93 -5.52 17.68
CA PRO A 154 -3.72 -5.42 18.47
C PRO A 154 -2.51 -5.96 17.70
N ASN A 155 -1.33 -5.49 18.03
CA ASN A 155 -0.06 -6.02 17.53
C ASN A 155 0.10 -5.93 16.00
N ILE A 156 -0.60 -5.01 15.32
CA ILE A 156 -0.40 -4.71 13.92
C ILE A 156 0.08 -3.27 13.78
N GLU A 157 1.27 -3.07 13.22
CA GLU A 157 1.72 -1.73 12.86
C GLU A 157 1.10 -1.30 11.53
N TYR A 158 0.32 -0.21 11.53
CA TYR A 158 -0.36 0.29 10.34
C TYR A 158 0.26 1.60 9.86
N LEU A 159 1.00 1.57 8.76
CA LEU A 159 1.78 2.69 8.25
C LEU A 159 1.14 3.31 7.00
N ALA A 160 1.13 4.64 6.94
CA ALA A 160 0.55 5.42 5.85
C ALA A 160 1.56 6.44 5.29
N PRO A 161 2.44 6.04 4.38
CA PRO A 161 3.46 6.91 3.80
C PRO A 161 2.85 8.03 2.96
N THR A 162 3.51 9.18 2.93
CA THR A 162 3.12 10.36 2.15
C THR A 162 3.82 10.45 0.80
N ASN A 163 4.93 9.73 0.63
CA ASN A 163 5.77 9.74 -0.58
C ASN A 163 6.46 8.39 -0.78
N VAL A 164 7.09 8.20 -1.93
CA VAL A 164 7.69 6.91 -2.31
C VAL A 164 8.90 6.55 -1.45
N GLU A 165 9.74 7.51 -1.09
CA GLU A 165 10.93 7.24 -0.28
C GLU A 165 10.55 6.82 1.14
N GLU A 166 9.51 7.43 1.72
CA GLU A 166 8.95 7.03 3.01
C GLU A 166 8.35 5.62 2.93
N MET A 167 7.58 5.33 1.87
CA MET A 167 7.02 3.99 1.64
C MET A 167 8.11 2.92 1.53
N ILE A 168 9.18 3.19 0.79
CA ILE A 168 10.30 2.24 0.64
C ILE A 168 11.08 2.08 1.94
N SER A 169 11.22 3.14 2.73
CA SER A 169 11.83 3.06 4.07
C SER A 169 11.01 2.17 5.00
N MET A 170 9.68 2.36 5.04
CA MET A 170 8.74 1.53 5.80
C MET A 170 8.78 0.06 5.34
N LEU A 171 8.73 -0.19 4.03
CA LEU A 171 8.79 -1.54 3.48
C LEU A 171 10.10 -2.25 3.81
N ARG A 172 11.21 -1.55 3.69
CA ARG A 172 12.53 -2.11 4.02
C ARG A 172 12.62 -2.49 5.48
N TRP A 173 12.18 -1.61 6.37
CA TRP A 173 12.11 -1.92 7.80
C TRP A 173 11.21 -3.12 8.07
N ALA A 174 9.97 -3.13 7.54
CA ALA A 174 9.01 -4.19 7.73
C ALA A 174 9.52 -5.57 7.28
N ILE A 175 10.24 -5.66 6.15
CA ILE A 175 10.84 -6.92 5.69
C ILE A 175 11.97 -7.39 6.60
N ASN A 176 12.69 -6.48 7.26
CA ASN A 176 13.89 -6.81 8.04
C ASN A 176 13.62 -7.04 9.54
N GLN A 177 12.49 -6.59 10.06
CA GLN A 177 12.06 -6.94 11.42
C GLN A 177 11.34 -8.31 11.44
N THR A 178 11.17 -8.91 12.65
CA THR A 178 10.56 -10.22 12.84
C THR A 178 9.55 -10.28 13.97
N ASP A 179 9.21 -9.14 14.54
CA ASP A 179 8.55 -9.06 15.84
C ASP A 179 7.03 -8.91 15.70
N GLU A 180 6.56 -8.31 14.59
CA GLU A 180 5.16 -7.98 14.42
C GLU A 180 4.72 -7.93 12.94
N PRO A 181 3.42 -8.09 12.66
CA PRO A 181 2.86 -7.83 11.34
C PRO A 181 2.81 -6.33 11.03
N VAL A 182 3.08 -5.99 9.77
CA VAL A 182 3.08 -4.60 9.29
C VAL A 182 2.18 -4.45 8.09
N VAL A 183 1.27 -3.49 8.14
CA VAL A 183 0.41 -3.10 7.02
C VAL A 183 0.84 -1.74 6.52
N ILE A 184 1.18 -1.62 5.24
CA ILE A 184 1.57 -0.36 4.59
C ILE A 184 0.47 0.05 3.61
N ARG A 185 -0.12 1.20 3.85
CA ARG A 185 -1.18 1.79 3.03
C ARG A 185 -0.55 2.51 1.83
N GLN A 186 -0.45 1.81 0.70
CA GLN A 186 0.13 2.35 -0.53
C GLN A 186 -0.69 3.53 -1.06
N PRO A 187 -0.07 4.69 -1.33
CA PRO A 187 -0.76 5.80 -1.97
C PRO A 187 -1.28 5.47 -3.38
N GLU A 188 -2.46 6.02 -3.71
CA GLU A 188 -3.11 5.83 -5.02
C GLU A 188 -2.74 6.89 -6.06
N LYS A 189 -2.33 8.07 -5.61
CA LYS A 189 -2.09 9.25 -6.44
C LYS A 189 -0.77 9.16 -7.21
N PRO A 190 -0.52 10.10 -8.13
CA PRO A 190 0.79 10.20 -8.78
C PRO A 190 1.92 10.10 -7.78
N LEU A 191 3.00 9.45 -8.17
CA LEU A 191 4.16 9.26 -7.33
C LEU A 191 4.70 10.61 -6.83
N LEU A 192 4.74 10.76 -5.51
CA LEU A 192 5.31 11.92 -4.85
C LEU A 192 6.67 11.55 -4.28
N HIS A 193 7.62 12.49 -4.37
CA HIS A 193 8.95 12.35 -3.80
C HIS A 193 9.09 13.14 -2.51
N GLY A 194 9.91 12.65 -1.58
CA GLY A 194 10.18 13.29 -0.30
C GLY A 194 11.43 12.71 0.35
N THR A 195 11.64 13.04 1.62
CA THR A 195 12.73 12.50 2.41
C THR A 195 12.15 11.83 3.64
N PRO A 196 12.41 10.53 3.86
CA PRO A 196 11.98 9.87 5.09
C PRO A 196 12.70 10.50 6.29
N THR A 197 11.97 10.66 7.39
CA THR A 197 12.49 11.27 8.62
C THR A 197 12.91 10.23 9.65
N GLN A 198 12.62 8.96 9.39
CA GLN A 198 13.09 7.81 10.16
C GLN A 198 13.27 6.60 9.24
N ASP A 199 14.05 5.62 9.68
CA ASP A 199 14.33 4.35 9.00
C ASP A 199 13.99 3.13 9.88
N ASP A 200 13.73 3.37 11.17
CA ASP A 200 13.23 2.39 12.14
C ASP A 200 11.82 2.83 12.58
N TYR A 201 10.85 1.95 12.38
CA TYR A 201 9.43 2.19 12.68
C TYR A 201 8.92 1.35 13.87
N SER A 202 9.81 0.75 14.64
CA SER A 202 9.44 0.10 15.93
C SER A 202 8.84 1.07 16.95
N THR A 203 9.06 2.35 16.75
CA THR A 203 8.41 3.44 17.46
C THR A 203 8.07 4.55 16.48
N ILE A 204 6.79 4.73 16.20
CA ILE A 204 6.31 5.75 15.28
C ILE A 204 6.49 7.14 15.88
N LYS A 205 7.13 8.02 15.10
CA LYS A 205 7.27 9.44 15.40
C LYS A 205 6.57 10.25 14.33
N TYR A 206 5.52 10.96 14.69
CA TYR A 206 4.91 11.91 13.77
C TYR A 206 5.85 13.07 13.45
N ASP A 207 5.78 13.56 12.22
CA ASP A 207 6.56 14.71 11.78
C ASP A 207 5.73 15.98 11.80
N ILE A 208 6.32 17.05 12.34
CA ILE A 208 5.77 18.39 12.23
C ILE A 208 6.50 19.09 11.10
N ALA A 209 5.90 19.07 9.91
CA ALA A 209 6.49 19.68 8.72
C ALA A 209 6.41 21.22 8.75
N HIS A 210 5.41 21.77 9.43
CA HIS A 210 5.26 23.20 9.70
C HIS A 210 4.66 23.41 11.09
N ARG A 211 5.20 24.37 11.83
CA ARG A 211 4.67 24.79 13.13
C ARG A 211 3.94 26.12 12.98
N GLY A 212 2.64 26.08 13.20
CA GLY A 212 1.78 27.26 13.31
C GLY A 212 1.28 27.45 14.75
N SER A 213 0.41 28.41 14.96
CA SER A 213 -0.03 28.81 16.30
C SER A 213 -1.53 28.64 16.57
N GLU A 214 -2.36 28.49 15.54
CA GLU A 214 -3.82 28.59 15.69
C GLU A 214 -4.56 27.28 15.44
N VAL A 215 -4.16 26.52 14.42
CA VAL A 215 -4.83 25.30 13.96
C VAL A 215 -3.78 24.22 13.69
N ALA A 216 -4.14 22.96 13.89
CA ALA A 216 -3.33 21.82 13.47
C ALA A 216 -4.07 20.99 12.39
N ILE A 217 -3.36 20.69 11.31
CA ILE A 217 -3.80 19.84 10.22
C ILE A 217 -3.02 18.52 10.34
N MET A 218 -3.70 17.41 10.57
CA MET A 218 -3.13 16.07 10.49
C MET A 218 -3.48 15.49 9.12
N ALA A 219 -2.47 15.24 8.29
CA ALA A 219 -2.64 14.74 6.93
C ALA A 219 -1.98 13.37 6.77
N VAL A 220 -2.80 12.33 6.59
CA VAL A 220 -2.38 10.93 6.55
C VAL A 220 -2.23 10.45 5.11
N GLY A 221 -1.06 9.91 4.77
CA GLY A 221 -0.82 9.24 3.50
C GLY A 221 -1.21 10.11 2.28
N ASP A 222 -2.12 9.63 1.46
CA ASP A 222 -2.63 10.31 0.25
C ASP A 222 -3.19 11.73 0.48
N PHE A 223 -3.60 12.05 1.70
CA PHE A 223 -4.12 13.37 2.03
C PHE A 223 -3.04 14.41 2.35
N TRP A 224 -1.76 14.02 2.31
CA TRP A 224 -0.66 14.94 2.60
C TRP A 224 -0.67 16.18 1.71
N GLU A 225 -0.76 16.00 0.39
CA GLU A 225 -0.80 17.11 -0.56
C GLU A 225 -2.01 18.04 -0.34
N LEU A 226 -3.17 17.44 0.02
CA LEU A 226 -4.35 18.23 0.38
C LEU A 226 -4.09 19.05 1.65
N GLY A 227 -3.46 18.44 2.66
CA GLY A 227 -3.08 19.14 3.90
C GLY A 227 -2.17 20.34 3.64
N GLU A 228 -1.15 20.17 2.78
CA GLU A 228 -0.28 21.28 2.38
C GLU A 228 -1.03 22.40 1.66
N ARG A 229 -1.94 22.06 0.74
CA ARG A 229 -2.77 23.04 0.05
C ARG A 229 -3.68 23.79 1.01
N VAL A 230 -4.35 23.08 1.91
CA VAL A 230 -5.24 23.66 2.93
C VAL A 230 -4.44 24.62 3.82
N ARG A 231 -3.26 24.22 4.28
CA ARG A 231 -2.38 25.10 5.09
C ARG A 231 -2.05 26.41 4.36
N LYS A 232 -1.66 26.31 3.08
CA LYS A 232 -1.37 27.50 2.26
C LYS A 232 -2.59 28.39 2.08
N GLU A 233 -3.74 27.81 1.78
CA GLU A 233 -4.99 28.55 1.62
C GLU A 233 -5.43 29.28 2.91
N LEU A 234 -5.26 28.63 4.07
CA LEU A 234 -5.53 29.25 5.37
C LEU A 234 -4.63 30.46 5.59
N GLN A 235 -3.33 30.34 5.29
CA GLN A 235 -2.39 31.44 5.40
C GLN A 235 -2.72 32.58 4.43
N ASP A 236 -2.93 32.27 3.14
CA ASP A 236 -3.07 33.24 2.07
C ASP A 236 -4.41 34.00 2.13
N LYS A 237 -5.50 33.31 2.48
CA LYS A 237 -6.85 33.86 2.44
C LYS A 237 -7.35 34.38 3.79
N LEU A 238 -6.92 33.76 4.88
CA LEU A 238 -7.45 34.01 6.21
C LEU A 238 -6.38 34.52 7.20
N ASN A 239 -5.11 34.55 6.79
CA ASN A 239 -3.96 34.85 7.63
C ASN A 239 -3.86 33.97 8.87
N ILE A 240 -4.27 32.69 8.75
CA ILE A 240 -4.19 31.67 9.79
C ILE A 240 -2.94 30.82 9.57
N ASP A 241 -2.04 30.82 10.54
CA ASP A 241 -0.83 29.98 10.53
C ASP A 241 -1.12 28.60 11.13
N ALA A 242 -1.31 27.61 10.27
CA ALA A 242 -1.68 26.27 10.66
C ALA A 242 -0.45 25.36 10.77
N THR A 243 -0.36 24.59 11.86
CA THR A 243 0.59 23.47 12.00
C THR A 243 0.22 22.36 11.01
N LEU A 244 1.21 21.76 10.33
CA LEU A 244 1.01 20.58 9.45
C LEU A 244 1.78 19.39 10.01
N ILE A 245 1.07 18.30 10.21
CA ILE A 245 1.57 17.07 10.85
C ILE A 245 1.37 15.87 9.93
N ASN A 246 2.44 15.10 9.71
CA ASN A 246 2.38 13.74 9.16
C ASN A 246 2.41 12.74 10.32
N PRO A 247 1.30 12.05 10.63
CA PRO A 247 1.25 11.08 11.73
C PRO A 247 1.96 9.75 11.41
N LYS A 248 2.10 9.38 10.10
CA LYS A 248 2.69 8.15 9.57
C LYS A 248 1.91 6.86 9.82
N SER A 249 1.07 6.82 10.86
CA SER A 249 0.22 5.69 11.21
C SER A 249 -1.17 6.15 11.66
#